data_0445dd37daf54349e845ed5ee98668c9
#
_entry.id   0445dd37daf54349e845ed5ee98668c9
#
_cell.length_a   1.000
_cell.length_b   1.000
_cell.length_c   1.000
_cell.angle_alpha   90.00
_cell.angle_beta   90.00
_cell.angle_gamma   90.00
#
_symmetry.space_group_name_H-M   'P 1'
#
loop_
_entity.id
_entity.type
_entity.pdbx_description
1 polymer ?
#
loop_
_entity_poly.entity_id
_entity_poly.type
_entity_poly.pdbx_seq_one_letter_code
_entity_poly.pdbx_strand_id
1 'polypeptide(L)'
;MFSGRRRDFLRQISTAGIALSAKGLFSPLLNAQTVAGSGDVSRIYLDSRRTIAPLDRNLFGSFLEHLGRAIYEGVYDPGSSLSDASGFRTDVLNQVKKLGVPLVRYPGGNFVSGYNWLDGVGPKQDRPVVLDKAWNTLESNQFGTDEFMAWCKAAGTKPLMGLNLGTGTPEQAAALVEYCNVEKGTEWSELRRKHGYPSAYHVEHWCLGNEMDGPWQIGHMTATEYGMKAQDAARQMRAVDPSLKLIACGSSGPQMPTYLEWDREVLEQCYPYVDGLSMHRYFGNTPEETGGDSSKFVALNLTMDRQIEETLAVCDMVQGHQRSPKQLWLSFDEWNVWYRERTGDAVDGHRKQAPHLLEEVYDLEDALLVGGLVNSLLRHADRVKIACLAQLVNVIAPIMTNETGLYLQTIYYPYSWGLQYAKGSVLNVMTQSPTYDVAGMGRVPYLDVVGTQAEDGTVSLFILNRDLSKAQSIEINWEGKTPGRVLAAQVLTGNDLKAVNSFAAPRKVVPQELSKPSTSAGKTKLEVPPRSYSVIQWGA
;
A
#
# COMPACT_ATOMS: atom_id res chain seq x y z
N MET A 1 60.67 -13.05 26.17
CA MET A 1 60.87 -13.41 24.76
C MET A 1 59.70 -14.24 24.32
N PHE A 2 58.91 -13.74 23.43
CA PHE A 2 57.88 -14.26 22.55
C PHE A 2 56.73 -13.25 22.42
N SER A 3 57.00 -12.16 21.69
CA SER A 3 55.98 -11.24 21.29
C SER A 3 56.25 -10.76 19.86
N GLY A 4 56.21 -11.66 18.89
CA GLY A 4 56.52 -11.31 17.51
C GLY A 4 55.65 -12.00 16.43
N ARG A 5 54.93 -13.07 16.77
CA ARG A 5 54.28 -13.90 15.73
C ARG A 5 52.79 -13.68 15.49
N ARG A 6 52.12 -12.83 16.25
CA ARG A 6 50.70 -12.51 16.01
C ARG A 6 50.47 -11.28 15.09
N ARG A 7 51.44 -10.37 15.00
CA ARG A 7 51.34 -9.20 14.14
C ARG A 7 51.69 -9.47 12.66
N ASP A 8 52.54 -10.44 12.40
CA ASP A 8 52.94 -10.76 11.02
C ASP A 8 51.94 -11.65 10.31
N PHE A 9 51.18 -12.47 11.03
CA PHE A 9 50.08 -13.26 10.48
C PHE A 9 48.87 -12.39 10.06
N LEU A 10 48.60 -11.31 10.79
CA LEU A 10 47.53 -10.36 10.43
C LEU A 10 47.96 -9.38 9.33
N ARG A 11 49.26 -9.20 9.09
CA ARG A 11 49.74 -8.38 7.98
C ARG A 11 49.82 -9.11 6.63
N GLN A 12 49.89 -10.42 6.64
CA GLN A 12 49.87 -11.22 5.40
C GLN A 12 48.46 -11.53 4.88
N ILE A 13 47.41 -11.29 5.67
CA ILE A 13 46.02 -11.39 5.23
C ILE A 13 45.54 -10.06 4.60
N SER A 14 46.23 -8.95 4.81
CA SER A 14 45.82 -7.62 4.33
C SER A 14 46.38 -7.22 2.95
N THR A 15 47.13 -8.10 2.26
CA THR A 15 47.68 -7.82 0.92
C THR A 15 47.34 -8.85 -0.16
N ALA A 16 46.54 -9.85 0.16
CA ALA A 16 45.80 -10.59 -0.86
C ALA A 16 44.46 -9.86 -1.05
N GLY A 17 44.47 -8.81 -1.81
CA GLY A 17 43.28 -8.16 -2.34
C GLY A 17 42.53 -9.15 -3.20
N ILE A 18 41.71 -9.97 -2.61
CA ILE A 18 40.64 -10.63 -3.31
C ILE A 18 39.61 -9.52 -3.57
N ALA A 19 39.76 -8.87 -4.71
CA ALA A 19 38.63 -8.32 -5.43
C ALA A 19 37.73 -9.50 -5.84
N LEU A 20 37.13 -10.17 -4.89
CA LEU A 20 35.88 -10.85 -5.10
C LEU A 20 34.87 -9.75 -5.36
N SER A 21 34.74 -9.41 -6.65
CA SER A 21 33.55 -8.76 -7.15
C SER A 21 32.36 -9.51 -6.51
N ALA A 22 31.62 -8.85 -5.64
CA ALA A 22 30.35 -9.31 -5.10
C ALA A 22 29.29 -9.39 -6.22
N LYS A 23 29.60 -10.11 -7.29
CA LYS A 23 28.76 -10.45 -8.42
C LYS A 23 28.38 -11.92 -8.35
N GLY A 24 27.91 -12.41 -7.21
CA GLY A 24 27.56 -13.82 -7.26
C GLY A 24 27.04 -14.52 -6.05
N LEU A 25 26.57 -13.83 -5.00
CA LEU A 25 26.04 -14.51 -3.81
C LEU A 25 24.70 -13.98 -3.29
N PHE A 26 23.99 -13.22 -4.08
CA PHE A 26 22.56 -13.04 -3.92
C PHE A 26 21.88 -13.81 -5.03
N SER A 27 21.67 -15.10 -4.84
CA SER A 27 20.62 -15.80 -5.58
C SER A 27 19.32 -15.18 -5.12
N PRO A 28 18.59 -14.48 -5.99
CA PRO A 28 17.30 -13.95 -5.61
C PRO A 28 16.37 -15.14 -5.42
N LEU A 29 15.79 -15.23 -4.24
CA LEU A 29 14.49 -15.86 -4.06
C LEU A 29 13.42 -14.99 -4.76
N LEU A 30 13.70 -14.57 -5.98
CA LEU A 30 12.74 -13.90 -6.84
C LEU A 30 11.75 -14.95 -7.34
N ASN A 31 10.61 -14.99 -6.69
CA ASN A 31 9.52 -15.90 -7.00
C ASN A 31 8.84 -15.66 -8.36
N ALA A 32 9.19 -14.61 -9.08
CA ALA A 32 8.80 -14.39 -10.47
C ALA A 32 10.04 -13.91 -11.24
N GLN A 33 10.74 -14.83 -11.91
CA GLN A 33 11.96 -14.49 -12.61
C GLN A 33 11.63 -13.97 -14.01
N THR A 34 11.84 -12.67 -14.22
CA THR A 34 11.95 -12.14 -15.57
C THR A 34 13.39 -12.37 -16.06
N VAL A 35 13.56 -13.21 -17.07
CA VAL A 35 14.85 -13.51 -17.70
C VAL A 35 14.98 -12.68 -18.96
N ALA A 36 16.19 -12.12 -19.22
CA ALA A 36 16.45 -11.41 -20.47
C ALA A 36 16.28 -12.34 -21.67
N GLY A 37 15.33 -12.03 -22.56
CA GLY A 37 15.12 -12.72 -23.83
C GLY A 37 15.95 -12.08 -24.95
N SER A 38 16.51 -12.89 -25.84
CA SER A 38 17.30 -12.45 -27.01
C SER A 38 16.47 -12.34 -28.30
N GLY A 39 15.15 -12.41 -28.23
CA GLY A 39 14.27 -12.41 -29.41
C GLY A 39 13.18 -11.34 -29.36
N ASP A 40 12.59 -11.05 -30.50
CA ASP A 40 11.49 -10.05 -30.65
C ASP A 40 10.17 -10.47 -29.98
N VAL A 41 10.04 -11.72 -29.50
CA VAL A 41 8.83 -12.26 -28.86
C VAL A 41 9.12 -12.54 -27.41
N SER A 42 8.35 -11.91 -26.53
CA SER A 42 8.36 -12.17 -25.09
C SER A 42 7.66 -13.50 -24.80
N ARG A 43 8.15 -14.26 -23.81
CA ARG A 43 7.56 -15.53 -23.41
C ARG A 43 7.16 -15.51 -21.95
N ILE A 44 5.97 -16.01 -21.69
CA ILE A 44 5.45 -16.22 -20.34
C ILE A 44 5.25 -17.73 -20.16
N TYR A 45 5.79 -18.28 -19.06
CA TYR A 45 5.58 -19.68 -18.68
C TYR A 45 4.72 -19.68 -17.42
N LEU A 46 3.59 -20.37 -17.51
CA LEU A 46 2.59 -20.40 -16.46
C LEU A 46 2.16 -21.83 -16.18
N ASP A 47 2.39 -22.26 -14.93
CA ASP A 47 1.86 -23.51 -14.37
C ASP A 47 0.91 -23.17 -13.23
N SER A 48 -0.37 -23.48 -13.40
CA SER A 48 -1.40 -23.19 -12.40
C SER A 48 -1.21 -23.97 -11.08
N ARG A 49 -0.34 -24.99 -11.06
CA ARG A 49 0.03 -25.74 -9.85
C ARG A 49 1.13 -25.05 -9.04
N ARG A 50 1.82 -24.08 -9.62
CA ARG A 50 2.92 -23.33 -8.98
C ARG A 50 2.39 -22.00 -8.47
N THR A 51 2.05 -21.96 -7.20
CA THR A 51 1.55 -20.77 -6.52
C THR A 51 2.64 -20.16 -5.62
N ILE A 52 2.58 -18.85 -5.42
CA ILE A 52 3.36 -18.12 -4.42
C ILE A 52 2.65 -18.24 -3.06
N ALA A 53 1.41 -17.78 -2.99
CA ALA A 53 0.59 -17.83 -1.79
C ALA A 53 -0.90 -17.63 -2.11
N PRO A 54 -1.81 -18.01 -1.20
CA PRO A 54 -3.16 -17.49 -1.18
C PRO A 54 -3.16 -15.98 -1.04
N LEU A 55 -4.00 -15.31 -1.82
CA LEU A 55 -4.12 -13.85 -1.82
C LEU A 55 -4.95 -13.37 -0.63
N ASP A 56 -4.35 -12.60 0.27
CA ASP A 56 -5.11 -11.83 1.24
C ASP A 56 -5.75 -10.62 0.53
N ARG A 57 -7.06 -10.47 0.64
CA ARG A 57 -7.77 -9.36 0.00
C ARG A 57 -7.38 -8.00 0.57
N ASN A 58 -6.91 -7.93 1.82
CA ASN A 58 -6.44 -6.71 2.45
C ASN A 58 -5.20 -6.09 1.77
N LEU A 59 -4.59 -6.82 0.82
CA LEU A 59 -3.56 -6.30 -0.09
C LEU A 59 -4.06 -5.14 -0.97
N PHE A 60 -5.37 -4.95 -1.07
CA PHE A 60 -6.02 -3.88 -1.82
C PHE A 60 -6.82 -2.95 -0.91
N GLY A 61 -6.31 -2.67 0.28
CA GLY A 61 -6.85 -1.68 1.19
C GLY A 61 -6.67 -0.25 0.67
N SER A 62 -7.28 0.68 1.38
CA SER A 62 -7.12 2.11 1.15
C SER A 62 -6.97 2.88 2.47
N PHE A 63 -6.90 4.20 2.40
CA PHE A 63 -6.57 5.04 3.52
C PHE A 63 -7.43 6.32 3.53
N LEU A 64 -7.84 6.72 4.70
CA LEU A 64 -8.54 7.98 4.99
C LEU A 64 -7.89 8.65 6.20
N GLU A 65 -7.46 9.88 6.04
CA GLU A 65 -6.89 10.72 7.08
C GLU A 65 -7.71 12.01 7.23
N HIS A 66 -7.72 12.58 8.42
CA HIS A 66 -8.19 13.96 8.63
C HIS A 66 -7.19 14.95 8.03
N LEU A 67 -7.13 14.96 6.71
CA LEU A 67 -6.23 15.75 5.89
C LEU A 67 -7.00 16.32 4.71
N GLY A 68 -6.88 17.63 4.49
CA GLY A 68 -7.56 18.28 3.39
C GLY A 68 -9.03 17.92 3.32
N ARG A 69 -9.50 17.53 2.13
CA ARG A 69 -10.90 17.14 1.89
C ARG A 69 -11.12 15.62 1.79
N ALA A 70 -10.26 14.81 2.43
CA ALA A 70 -10.46 13.35 2.40
C ALA A 70 -11.69 12.93 3.21
N ILE A 71 -11.89 13.52 4.39
CA ILE A 71 -13.04 13.28 5.27
C ILE A 71 -14.17 14.25 4.92
N TYR A 72 -14.03 15.53 5.32
CA TYR A 72 -15.02 16.56 5.05
C TYR A 72 -14.99 16.92 3.56
N GLU A 73 -16.18 17.09 2.94
CA GLU A 73 -16.40 17.25 1.49
C GLU A 73 -15.95 16.02 0.63
N GLY A 74 -15.30 15.03 1.26
CA GLY A 74 -14.90 13.78 0.65
C GLY A 74 -15.87 12.65 0.95
N VAL A 75 -15.68 11.91 2.04
CA VAL A 75 -16.57 10.81 2.45
C VAL A 75 -17.75 11.28 3.28
N TYR A 76 -17.64 12.43 3.93
CA TYR A 76 -18.61 13.02 4.85
C TYR A 76 -18.84 14.50 4.54
N ASP A 77 -20.09 14.85 4.19
CA ASP A 77 -20.51 16.20 3.85
C ASP A 77 -22.01 16.39 4.16
N PRO A 78 -22.40 16.58 5.43
CA PRO A 78 -23.81 16.61 5.82
C PRO A 78 -24.61 17.76 5.22
N GLY A 79 -23.95 18.80 4.67
CA GLY A 79 -24.59 19.92 3.99
C GLY A 79 -24.88 19.70 2.51
N SER A 80 -24.32 18.62 1.93
CA SER A 80 -24.43 18.34 0.50
C SER A 80 -25.76 17.66 0.14
N SER A 81 -26.32 18.03 -1.00
CA SER A 81 -27.46 17.31 -1.60
C SER A 81 -27.10 15.89 -2.08
N LEU A 82 -25.82 15.58 -2.15
CA LEU A 82 -25.29 14.26 -2.50
C LEU A 82 -25.11 13.34 -1.27
N SER A 83 -25.41 13.82 -0.07
CA SER A 83 -25.24 13.04 1.16
C SER A 83 -26.56 12.43 1.65
N ASP A 84 -26.43 11.30 2.36
CA ASP A 84 -27.55 10.68 3.07
C ASP A 84 -27.83 11.35 4.43
N ALA A 85 -28.82 10.83 5.16
CA ALA A 85 -29.19 11.35 6.49
C ALA A 85 -28.07 11.23 7.53
N SER A 86 -27.08 10.37 7.32
CA SER A 86 -25.89 10.24 8.18
C SER A 86 -24.80 11.24 7.83
N GLY A 87 -24.95 11.98 6.72
CA GLY A 87 -23.96 12.91 6.17
C GLY A 87 -22.92 12.24 5.28
N PHE A 88 -23.09 10.98 4.91
CA PHE A 88 -22.17 10.28 4.02
C PHE A 88 -22.47 10.61 2.56
N ARG A 89 -21.45 10.99 1.80
CA ARG A 89 -21.59 11.23 0.36
C ARG A 89 -21.95 9.93 -0.37
N THR A 90 -23.17 9.87 -0.89
CA THR A 90 -23.73 8.64 -1.50
C THR A 90 -23.07 8.29 -2.82
N ASP A 91 -22.64 9.28 -3.60
CA ASP A 91 -21.88 9.08 -4.83
C ASP A 91 -20.52 8.42 -4.56
N VAL A 92 -19.78 8.91 -3.56
CA VAL A 92 -18.52 8.32 -3.09
C VAL A 92 -18.75 6.92 -2.52
N LEU A 93 -19.73 6.77 -1.62
CA LEU A 93 -20.05 5.49 -1.00
C LEU A 93 -20.37 4.41 -2.03
N ASN A 94 -21.16 4.76 -3.06
CA ASN A 94 -21.47 3.84 -4.16
C ASN A 94 -20.24 3.47 -4.97
N GLN A 95 -19.33 4.43 -5.19
CA GLN A 95 -18.08 4.16 -5.91
C GLN A 95 -17.14 3.25 -5.12
N VAL A 96 -17.04 3.44 -3.81
CA VAL A 96 -16.24 2.58 -2.91
C VAL A 96 -16.83 1.17 -2.83
N LYS A 97 -18.16 1.02 -2.73
CA LYS A 97 -18.83 -0.29 -2.83
C LYS A 97 -18.54 -1.00 -4.15
N LYS A 98 -18.59 -0.26 -5.27
CA LYS A 98 -18.28 -0.80 -6.60
C LYS A 98 -16.83 -1.28 -6.70
N LEU A 99 -15.88 -0.56 -6.09
CA LEU A 99 -14.49 -0.99 -5.97
C LEU A 99 -14.36 -2.26 -5.14
N GLY A 100 -15.14 -2.39 -4.07
CA GLY A 100 -15.05 -3.49 -3.13
C GLY A 100 -13.77 -3.44 -2.29
N VAL A 101 -13.40 -2.24 -1.84
CA VAL A 101 -12.23 -2.01 -0.97
C VAL A 101 -12.41 -2.82 0.32
N PRO A 102 -11.52 -3.77 0.63
CA PRO A 102 -11.73 -4.71 1.74
C PRO A 102 -11.45 -4.09 3.11
N LEU A 103 -10.55 -3.10 3.17
CA LEU A 103 -10.04 -2.54 4.41
C LEU A 103 -9.67 -1.07 4.20
N VAL A 104 -9.99 -0.21 5.17
CA VAL A 104 -9.63 1.21 5.15
C VAL A 104 -8.92 1.60 6.45
N ARG A 105 -7.73 2.18 6.32
CA ARG A 105 -6.94 2.73 7.43
C ARG A 105 -7.47 4.10 7.83
N TYR A 106 -7.56 4.37 9.15
CA TYR A 106 -8.10 5.60 9.74
C TYR A 106 -7.55 5.77 11.18
N PRO A 107 -7.45 6.95 11.79
CA PRO A 107 -7.85 8.28 11.31
C PRO A 107 -6.73 9.05 10.60
N GLY A 108 -5.56 8.45 10.43
CA GLY A 108 -4.44 9.10 9.80
C GLY A 108 -3.20 8.24 9.85
N GLY A 109 -2.29 8.76 9.22
CA GLY A 109 -1.00 9.27 8.98
C GLY A 109 -0.51 10.24 10.07
N ASN A 110 -0.04 11.39 9.61
CA ASN A 110 0.53 12.37 10.55
C ASN A 110 -0.48 12.88 11.58
N PHE A 111 -1.75 12.98 11.19
CA PHE A 111 -2.83 13.43 12.07
C PHE A 111 -2.93 12.59 13.35
N VAL A 112 -2.82 11.26 13.26
CA VAL A 112 -3.08 10.38 14.42
C VAL A 112 -2.16 10.63 15.59
N SER A 113 -0.92 11.04 15.35
CA SER A 113 0.10 11.21 16.41
C SER A 113 -0.14 12.39 17.35
N GLY A 114 -1.03 13.32 16.94
CA GLY A 114 -1.50 14.42 17.79
C GLY A 114 -2.97 14.32 18.22
N TYR A 115 -3.70 13.29 17.81
CA TYR A 115 -5.13 13.18 17.96
C TYR A 115 -5.56 12.49 19.25
N ASN A 116 -6.51 13.12 19.96
CA ASN A 116 -7.21 12.50 21.07
C ASN A 116 -8.53 11.91 20.57
N TRP A 117 -8.67 10.59 20.53
CA TRP A 117 -9.85 9.92 20.01
C TRP A 117 -11.14 10.25 20.78
N LEU A 118 -11.03 10.64 22.07
CA LEU A 118 -12.17 11.05 22.88
C LEU A 118 -12.87 12.31 22.35
N ASP A 119 -12.12 13.19 21.66
CA ASP A 119 -12.68 14.41 21.07
C ASP A 119 -13.65 14.09 19.92
N GLY A 120 -13.48 12.92 19.28
CA GLY A 120 -14.28 12.47 18.13
C GLY A 120 -15.43 11.51 18.45
N VAL A 121 -15.80 11.32 19.73
CA VAL A 121 -16.90 10.43 20.12
C VAL A 121 -17.97 11.17 20.95
N GLY A 122 -19.18 10.62 21.04
CA GLY A 122 -20.29 11.23 21.74
C GLY A 122 -21.07 12.26 20.93
N PRO A 123 -21.95 13.08 21.59
CA PRO A 123 -22.81 14.03 20.90
C PRO A 123 -21.98 15.09 20.15
N LYS A 124 -22.27 15.29 18.86
CA LYS A 124 -21.48 16.16 17.96
C LYS A 124 -21.37 17.61 18.44
N GLN A 125 -22.45 18.14 19.07
CA GLN A 125 -22.46 19.50 19.59
C GLN A 125 -21.54 19.72 20.80
N ASP A 126 -21.11 18.65 21.46
CA ASP A 126 -20.22 18.69 22.63
C ASP A 126 -18.76 18.49 22.27
N ARG A 127 -18.47 18.13 20.99
CA ARG A 127 -17.11 17.85 20.52
C ARG A 127 -16.32 19.15 20.29
N PRO A 128 -15.07 19.23 20.74
CA PRO A 128 -14.26 20.43 20.58
C PRO A 128 -13.81 20.62 19.13
N VAL A 129 -13.67 21.89 18.73
CA VAL A 129 -12.86 22.23 17.56
C VAL A 129 -11.42 22.41 18.02
N VAL A 130 -10.50 21.64 17.43
CA VAL A 130 -9.09 21.65 17.82
C VAL A 130 -8.18 22.06 16.66
N LEU A 131 -6.99 22.58 16.98
CA LEU A 131 -5.95 22.80 16.00
C LEU A 131 -5.24 21.47 15.73
N ASP A 132 -5.39 20.93 14.53
CA ASP A 132 -4.51 19.89 14.05
C ASP A 132 -3.14 20.50 13.72
N LYS A 133 -2.12 20.01 14.42
CA LYS A 133 -0.76 20.52 14.31
C LYS A 133 0.03 19.85 13.20
N ALA A 134 -0.42 18.68 12.72
CA ALA A 134 0.25 17.96 11.64
C ALA A 134 0.09 18.70 10.30
N TRP A 135 -1.12 19.18 10.03
CA TRP A 135 -1.48 19.82 8.76
C TRP A 135 -1.81 21.32 8.91
N ASN A 136 -1.70 21.87 10.13
CA ASN A 136 -2.07 23.25 10.48
C ASN A 136 -3.52 23.58 10.04
N THR A 137 -4.46 22.65 10.31
CA THR A 137 -5.88 22.75 9.99
C THR A 137 -6.74 22.87 11.24
N LEU A 138 -8.02 23.18 11.08
CA LEU A 138 -9.02 23.06 12.16
C LEU A 138 -9.73 21.73 12.02
N GLU A 139 -9.71 20.92 13.09
CA GLU A 139 -10.48 19.70 13.18
C GLU A 139 -11.73 19.93 14.03
N SER A 140 -12.89 19.75 13.42
CA SER A 140 -14.19 19.97 14.07
C SER A 140 -14.73 18.74 14.80
N ASN A 141 -14.08 17.60 14.67
CA ASN A 141 -14.45 16.32 15.27
C ASN A 141 -15.89 15.84 14.92
N GLN A 142 -16.46 16.33 13.81
CA GLN A 142 -17.83 15.96 13.39
C GLN A 142 -17.87 14.57 12.73
N PHE A 143 -16.71 14.03 12.42
CA PHE A 143 -16.51 12.66 11.97
C PHE A 143 -15.42 12.04 12.84
N GLY A 144 -15.76 11.02 13.61
CA GLY A 144 -14.81 10.34 14.51
C GLY A 144 -14.96 8.83 14.43
N THR A 145 -14.58 8.13 15.51
CA THR A 145 -14.56 6.65 15.53
C THR A 145 -15.92 6.05 15.17
N ASP A 146 -17.01 6.56 15.78
CA ASP A 146 -18.35 6.00 15.59
C ASP A 146 -18.86 6.23 14.16
N GLU A 147 -18.66 7.41 13.61
CA GLU A 147 -19.01 7.73 12.22
C GLU A 147 -18.18 6.89 11.23
N PHE A 148 -16.89 6.71 11.49
CA PHE A 148 -16.06 5.86 10.66
C PHE A 148 -16.51 4.40 10.66
N MET A 149 -16.86 3.84 11.82
CA MET A 149 -17.39 2.47 11.90
C MET A 149 -18.73 2.34 11.16
N ALA A 150 -19.61 3.35 11.29
CA ALA A 150 -20.87 3.40 10.55
C ALA A 150 -20.63 3.50 9.03
N TRP A 151 -19.67 4.32 8.62
CA TRP A 151 -19.27 4.45 7.22
C TRP A 151 -18.67 3.15 6.66
N CYS A 152 -17.79 2.48 7.42
CA CYS A 152 -17.23 1.18 7.04
C CYS A 152 -18.34 0.14 6.81
N LYS A 153 -19.31 0.07 7.73
CA LYS A 153 -20.48 -0.81 7.58
C LYS A 153 -21.29 -0.46 6.32
N ALA A 154 -21.52 0.83 6.08
CA ALA A 154 -22.23 1.30 4.89
C ALA A 154 -21.44 1.02 3.59
N ALA A 155 -20.13 1.16 3.59
CA ALA A 155 -19.25 0.90 2.44
C ALA A 155 -19.01 -0.60 2.18
N GLY A 156 -19.22 -1.46 3.19
CA GLY A 156 -18.89 -2.88 3.11
C GLY A 156 -17.39 -3.16 3.24
N THR A 157 -16.67 -2.32 3.99
CA THR A 157 -15.23 -2.40 4.23
C THR A 157 -14.93 -2.65 5.71
N LYS A 158 -13.73 -3.16 6.02
CA LYS A 158 -13.25 -3.32 7.40
C LYS A 158 -12.40 -2.13 7.83
N PRO A 159 -12.39 -1.77 9.13
CA PRO A 159 -11.48 -0.78 9.67
C PRO A 159 -10.07 -1.34 9.90
N LEU A 160 -9.03 -0.54 9.61
CA LEU A 160 -7.68 -0.66 10.13
C LEU A 160 -7.42 0.61 10.94
N MET A 161 -7.38 0.48 12.27
CA MET A 161 -7.29 1.64 13.16
C MET A 161 -5.85 2.02 13.49
N GLY A 162 -5.51 3.28 13.24
CA GLY A 162 -4.27 3.88 13.72
C GLY A 162 -4.43 4.40 15.16
N LEU A 163 -3.36 4.29 15.94
CA LEU A 163 -3.30 4.73 17.33
C LEU A 163 -2.33 5.90 17.50
N ASN A 164 -2.70 6.82 18.38
CA ASN A 164 -1.79 7.87 18.80
C ASN A 164 -0.72 7.31 19.75
N LEU A 165 0.43 6.89 19.22
CA LEU A 165 1.63 6.62 20.01
C LEU A 165 2.68 7.73 19.92
N GLY A 166 2.34 8.87 19.30
CA GLY A 166 3.14 10.09 19.38
C GLY A 166 2.96 10.77 20.75
N THR A 167 1.86 11.51 20.92
CA THR A 167 1.53 12.22 22.16
C THR A 167 0.66 11.41 23.12
N GLY A 168 -0.02 10.36 22.65
CA GLY A 168 -0.86 9.47 23.45
C GLY A 168 -0.06 8.43 24.23
N THR A 169 -0.76 7.67 25.08
CA THR A 169 -0.19 6.66 25.97
C THR A 169 -0.67 5.23 25.63
N PRO A 170 0.04 4.18 26.08
CA PRO A 170 -0.41 2.79 25.99
C PRO A 170 -1.80 2.56 26.60
N GLU A 171 -2.14 3.24 27.71
CA GLU A 171 -3.45 3.17 28.37
C GLU A 171 -4.56 3.74 27.48
N GLN A 172 -4.30 4.86 26.81
CA GLN A 172 -5.25 5.44 25.85
C GLN A 172 -5.49 4.54 24.64
N ALA A 173 -4.46 3.84 24.18
CA ALA A 173 -4.58 2.83 23.13
C ALA A 173 -5.46 1.64 23.58
N ALA A 174 -5.22 1.11 24.77
CA ALA A 174 -6.05 0.05 25.36
C ALA A 174 -7.50 0.50 25.59
N ALA A 175 -7.71 1.74 26.04
CA ALA A 175 -9.03 2.33 26.21
C ALA A 175 -9.82 2.41 24.90
N LEU A 176 -9.18 2.77 23.79
CA LEU A 176 -9.83 2.77 22.47
C LEU A 176 -10.19 1.33 22.01
N VAL A 177 -9.33 0.35 22.26
CA VAL A 177 -9.67 -1.07 22.02
C VAL A 177 -10.87 -1.50 22.85
N GLU A 178 -10.91 -1.14 24.14
CA GLU A 178 -12.04 -1.44 25.02
C GLU A 178 -13.34 -0.79 24.53
N TYR A 179 -13.27 0.49 24.12
CA TYR A 179 -14.38 1.20 23.50
C TYR A 179 -14.89 0.48 22.24
N CYS A 180 -14.00 0.00 21.38
CA CYS A 180 -14.38 -0.64 20.13
C CYS A 180 -14.81 -2.11 20.29
N ASN A 181 -14.14 -2.89 21.14
CA ASN A 181 -14.21 -4.35 21.06
C ASN A 181 -14.90 -5.01 22.26
N VAL A 182 -14.99 -4.34 23.42
CA VAL A 182 -15.69 -4.91 24.57
C VAL A 182 -17.18 -4.65 24.46
N GLU A 183 -17.99 -5.71 24.63
CA GLU A 183 -19.44 -5.63 24.40
C GLU A 183 -20.13 -4.70 25.42
N LYS A 184 -19.87 -4.91 26.73
CA LYS A 184 -20.46 -4.15 27.82
C LYS A 184 -19.76 -4.40 29.17
N GLY A 185 -20.11 -3.61 30.17
CA GLY A 185 -19.75 -3.84 31.58
C GLY A 185 -18.42 -3.23 32.00
N THR A 186 -17.77 -2.46 31.13
CA THR A 186 -16.55 -1.72 31.42
C THR A 186 -16.71 -0.24 31.10
N GLU A 187 -15.84 0.60 31.64
CA GLU A 187 -15.95 2.07 31.52
C GLU A 187 -16.14 2.52 30.06
N TRP A 188 -15.25 2.10 29.18
CA TRP A 188 -15.23 2.55 27.78
C TRP A 188 -16.31 1.87 26.93
N SER A 189 -16.63 0.62 27.19
CA SER A 189 -17.76 -0.04 26.53
C SER A 189 -19.11 0.59 26.90
N GLU A 190 -19.31 0.97 28.16
CA GLU A 190 -20.52 1.67 28.58
C GLU A 190 -20.56 3.11 28.07
N LEU A 191 -19.41 3.78 27.90
CA LEU A 191 -19.34 5.08 27.24
C LEU A 191 -19.84 4.98 25.79
N ARG A 192 -19.35 4.00 24.99
CA ARG A 192 -19.84 3.73 23.63
C ARG A 192 -21.35 3.53 23.60
N ARG A 193 -21.86 2.70 24.53
CA ARG A 193 -23.29 2.40 24.63
C ARG A 193 -24.11 3.65 24.97
N LYS A 194 -23.61 4.48 25.90
CA LYS A 194 -24.21 5.77 26.23
C LYS A 194 -24.27 6.72 25.03
N HIS A 195 -23.30 6.65 24.14
CA HIS A 195 -23.25 7.41 22.89
C HIS A 195 -24.22 6.88 21.81
N GLY A 196 -24.95 5.80 22.08
CA GLY A 196 -25.96 5.25 21.17
C GLY A 196 -25.48 4.07 20.31
N TYR A 197 -24.27 3.54 20.58
CA TYR A 197 -23.70 2.41 19.87
C TYR A 197 -23.63 1.17 20.77
N PRO A 198 -24.73 0.38 20.88
CA PRO A 198 -24.83 -0.69 21.86
C PRO A 198 -23.93 -1.88 21.61
N SER A 199 -23.60 -2.19 20.35
CA SER A 199 -22.79 -3.36 19.97
C SER A 199 -21.32 -2.98 19.81
N ALA A 200 -20.43 -3.92 20.14
CA ALA A 200 -19.00 -3.80 19.83
C ALA A 200 -18.75 -3.76 18.30
N TYR A 201 -17.68 -3.09 17.89
CA TYR A 201 -17.30 -2.96 16.48
C TYR A 201 -16.45 -4.13 15.99
N HIS A 202 -15.77 -4.85 16.91
CA HIS A 202 -14.89 -5.98 16.62
C HIS A 202 -13.76 -5.62 15.63
N VAL A 203 -13.03 -4.55 15.90
CA VAL A 203 -11.89 -4.12 15.09
C VAL A 203 -10.74 -5.10 15.28
N GLU A 204 -10.32 -5.72 14.20
CA GLU A 204 -9.28 -6.75 14.21
C GLU A 204 -7.86 -6.16 14.09
N HIS A 205 -7.66 -5.17 13.20
CA HIS A 205 -6.35 -4.67 12.78
C HIS A 205 -6.05 -3.29 13.36
N TRP A 206 -4.84 -3.12 13.94
CA TRP A 206 -4.43 -1.89 14.61
C TRP A 206 -2.98 -1.54 14.30
N CYS A 207 -2.73 -0.30 13.85
CA CYS A 207 -1.39 0.27 13.69
C CYS A 207 -0.95 0.95 14.99
N LEU A 208 0.20 0.58 15.51
CA LEU A 208 0.78 1.13 16.74
C LEU A 208 1.51 2.45 16.46
N GLY A 209 0.79 3.46 16.00
CA GLY A 209 1.32 4.77 15.62
C GLY A 209 1.45 4.96 14.11
N ASN A 210 2.20 5.97 13.70
CA ASN A 210 2.50 6.32 12.31
C ASN A 210 3.88 6.97 12.20
N GLU A 211 4.74 6.48 11.29
CA GLU A 211 6.02 7.10 10.87
C GLU A 211 6.88 7.64 12.03
N MET A 212 6.98 6.88 13.11
CA MET A 212 7.59 7.36 14.36
C MET A 212 9.10 7.65 14.26
N ASP A 213 9.76 7.25 13.16
CA ASP A 213 11.14 7.60 12.79
C ASP A 213 11.25 8.97 12.11
N GLY A 214 10.15 9.52 11.59
CA GLY A 214 10.13 10.75 10.81
C GLY A 214 10.25 12.00 11.68
N PRO A 215 11.20 12.91 11.41
CA PRO A 215 11.35 14.16 12.18
C PRO A 215 10.15 15.12 12.02
N TRP A 216 9.32 14.90 11.00
CA TRP A 216 8.06 15.63 10.79
C TRP A 216 6.92 15.13 11.69
N GLN A 217 7.04 13.91 12.24
CA GLN A 217 5.98 13.27 13.00
C GLN A 217 5.91 13.86 14.42
N ILE A 218 4.70 14.22 14.86
CA ILE A 218 4.46 14.70 16.22
C ILE A 218 4.79 13.58 17.20
N GLY A 219 5.69 13.86 18.15
CA GLY A 219 6.12 12.86 19.13
C GLY A 219 7.05 11.78 18.56
N HIS A 220 7.73 12.04 17.43
CA HIS A 220 8.79 11.16 16.95
C HIS A 220 9.84 10.91 18.05
N MET A 221 10.44 9.74 18.03
CA MET A 221 11.35 9.30 19.07
C MET A 221 12.40 8.34 18.50
N THR A 222 13.33 7.91 19.31
CA THR A 222 14.31 6.90 18.88
C THR A 222 13.63 5.52 18.67
N ALA A 223 14.24 4.67 17.87
CA ALA A 223 13.73 3.33 17.58
C ALA A 223 13.52 2.50 18.86
N THR A 224 14.46 2.58 19.79
CA THR A 224 14.39 1.88 21.09
C THR A 224 13.21 2.41 21.94
N GLU A 225 13.05 3.74 22.07
CA GLU A 225 11.95 4.35 22.82
C GLU A 225 10.59 3.97 22.22
N TYR A 226 10.47 4.07 20.89
CA TYR A 226 9.25 3.67 20.20
C TYR A 226 8.97 2.16 20.37
N GLY A 227 9.97 1.30 20.20
CA GLY A 227 9.82 -0.15 20.34
C GLY A 227 9.33 -0.55 21.73
N MET A 228 9.86 0.09 22.78
CA MET A 228 9.39 -0.11 24.18
C MET A 228 7.95 0.38 24.37
N LYS A 229 7.60 1.55 23.84
CA LYS A 229 6.24 2.09 23.90
C LYS A 229 5.23 1.21 23.14
N ALA A 230 5.61 0.74 21.96
CA ALA A 230 4.81 -0.19 21.14
C ALA A 230 4.62 -1.54 21.85
N GLN A 231 5.66 -2.08 22.50
CA GLN A 231 5.57 -3.28 23.33
C GLN A 231 4.56 -3.12 24.47
N ASP A 232 4.63 -2.01 25.20
CA ASP A 232 3.73 -1.78 26.33
C ASP A 232 2.29 -1.59 25.85
N ALA A 233 2.07 -0.80 24.81
CA ALA A 233 0.75 -0.65 24.18
C ALA A 233 0.18 -2.00 23.72
N ALA A 234 1.00 -2.81 23.03
CA ALA A 234 0.58 -4.12 22.55
C ALA A 234 0.17 -5.07 23.70
N ARG A 235 0.91 -5.04 24.81
CA ARG A 235 0.58 -5.85 25.99
C ARG A 235 -0.75 -5.42 26.63
N GLN A 236 -0.95 -4.12 26.82
CA GLN A 236 -2.18 -3.58 27.41
C GLN A 236 -3.39 -3.82 26.50
N MET A 237 -3.26 -3.58 25.18
CA MET A 237 -4.31 -3.85 24.21
C MET A 237 -4.72 -5.33 24.16
N ARG A 238 -3.73 -6.26 24.17
CA ARG A 238 -4.01 -7.71 24.20
C ARG A 238 -4.60 -8.19 25.52
N ALA A 239 -4.39 -7.47 26.62
CA ALA A 239 -5.08 -7.75 27.88
C ALA A 239 -6.58 -7.44 27.77
N VAL A 240 -6.98 -6.49 26.90
CA VAL A 240 -8.37 -6.19 26.60
C VAL A 240 -8.93 -7.20 25.60
N ASP A 241 -8.22 -7.43 24.48
CA ASP A 241 -8.64 -8.35 23.42
C ASP A 241 -7.42 -9.11 22.86
N PRO A 242 -7.26 -10.40 23.19
CA PRO A 242 -6.11 -11.20 22.72
C PRO A 242 -6.14 -11.54 21.23
N SER A 243 -7.25 -11.32 20.51
CA SER A 243 -7.44 -11.68 19.12
C SER A 243 -6.86 -10.64 18.13
N LEU A 244 -6.45 -9.47 18.60
CA LEU A 244 -5.99 -8.35 17.79
C LEU A 244 -4.81 -8.71 16.90
N LYS A 245 -4.77 -8.08 15.73
CA LYS A 245 -3.62 -8.04 14.82
C LYS A 245 -2.93 -6.69 14.94
N LEU A 246 -1.75 -6.68 15.52
CA LEU A 246 -1.00 -5.47 15.88
C LEU A 246 0.17 -5.26 14.92
N ILE A 247 0.28 -4.05 14.40
CA ILE A 247 1.26 -3.65 13.39
C ILE A 247 2.15 -2.57 14.00
N ALA A 248 3.45 -2.85 14.16
CA ALA A 248 4.41 -1.83 14.59
C ALA A 248 4.82 -0.92 13.42
N CYS A 249 5.16 0.34 13.69
CA CYS A 249 5.75 1.21 12.68
C CYS A 249 7.16 0.72 12.33
N GLY A 250 7.37 0.36 11.07
CA GLY A 250 8.68 0.27 10.49
C GLY A 250 9.16 1.64 10.00
N SER A 251 10.28 1.66 9.27
CA SER A 251 10.80 2.90 8.69
C SER A 251 9.81 3.51 7.70
N SER A 252 9.63 4.82 7.77
CA SER A 252 8.72 5.60 6.91
C SER A 252 9.14 5.63 5.44
N GLY A 253 10.33 5.16 5.12
CA GLY A 253 10.78 5.00 3.73
C GLY A 253 12.27 4.72 3.58
N PRO A 254 12.70 4.24 2.41
CA PRO A 254 14.08 3.83 2.18
C PRO A 254 15.07 5.01 2.10
N GLN A 255 14.58 6.25 2.06
CA GLN A 255 15.40 7.46 2.09
C GLN A 255 15.76 7.90 3.53
N MET A 256 15.20 7.29 4.55
CA MET A 256 15.47 7.63 5.93
C MET A 256 16.91 7.27 6.32
N PRO A 257 17.61 8.15 7.05
CA PRO A 257 18.96 7.83 7.53
C PRO A 257 19.03 6.58 8.39
N THR A 258 17.92 6.22 9.04
CA THR A 258 17.76 5.07 9.94
C THR A 258 17.15 3.86 9.25
N TYR A 259 16.97 3.88 7.92
CA TYR A 259 16.36 2.79 7.15
C TYR A 259 16.98 1.42 7.48
N LEU A 260 16.16 0.41 7.69
CA LEU A 260 16.45 -0.96 8.15
C LEU A 260 16.98 -1.04 9.60
N GLU A 261 17.80 -0.09 10.05
CA GLU A 261 18.29 -0.06 11.43
C GLU A 261 17.14 0.25 12.40
N TRP A 262 16.25 1.18 12.04
CA TRP A 262 15.01 1.44 12.75
C TRP A 262 14.19 0.16 12.91
N ASP A 263 13.97 -0.56 11.81
CA ASP A 263 13.17 -1.80 11.81
C ASP A 263 13.77 -2.84 12.76
N ARG A 264 15.10 -3.01 12.72
CA ARG A 264 15.83 -3.93 13.59
C ARG A 264 15.64 -3.59 15.07
N GLU A 265 15.94 -2.35 15.45
CA GLU A 265 15.88 -1.91 16.84
C GLU A 265 14.46 -1.96 17.42
N VAL A 266 13.46 -1.53 16.65
CA VAL A 266 12.05 -1.61 17.03
C VAL A 266 11.65 -3.06 17.27
N LEU A 267 11.98 -3.96 16.34
CA LEU A 267 11.61 -5.37 16.44
C LEU A 267 12.36 -6.09 17.56
N GLU A 268 13.59 -5.70 17.89
CA GLU A 268 14.30 -6.24 19.07
C GLU A 268 13.52 -6.00 20.37
N GLN A 269 12.73 -4.92 20.46
CA GLN A 269 11.90 -4.61 21.63
C GLN A 269 10.52 -5.30 21.57
N CYS A 270 9.84 -5.27 20.42
CA CYS A 270 8.41 -5.60 20.37
C CYS A 270 8.04 -6.87 19.56
N TYR A 271 8.99 -7.59 18.95
CA TYR A 271 8.74 -8.73 18.05
C TYR A 271 7.71 -9.75 18.58
N PRO A 272 7.76 -10.20 19.87
CA PRO A 272 6.81 -11.19 20.39
C PRO A 272 5.36 -10.68 20.46
N TYR A 273 5.18 -9.37 20.48
CA TYR A 273 3.90 -8.73 20.80
C TYR A 273 3.15 -8.22 19.56
N VAL A 274 3.82 -8.11 18.39
CA VAL A 274 3.23 -7.60 17.15
C VAL A 274 3.10 -8.70 16.10
N ASP A 275 2.19 -8.58 15.16
CA ASP A 275 1.94 -9.57 14.10
C ASP A 275 2.55 -9.12 12.77
N GLY A 276 2.66 -7.80 12.57
CA GLY A 276 3.20 -7.20 11.37
C GLY A 276 4.08 -6.00 11.63
N LEU A 277 4.85 -5.64 10.60
CA LEU A 277 5.64 -4.42 10.54
C LEU A 277 5.10 -3.55 9.40
N SER A 278 4.83 -2.27 9.69
CA SER A 278 4.41 -1.27 8.70
C SER A 278 5.59 -0.81 7.86
N MET A 279 5.33 -0.44 6.62
CA MET A 279 6.27 0.22 5.73
C MET A 279 5.52 1.14 4.78
N HIS A 280 6.16 2.25 4.39
CA HIS A 280 5.57 3.27 3.53
C HIS A 280 6.47 3.55 2.33
N ARG A 281 5.86 4.00 1.24
CA ARG A 281 6.58 4.57 0.12
C ARG A 281 5.71 5.40 -0.80
N TYR A 282 6.23 6.58 -1.13
CA TYR A 282 5.71 7.43 -2.20
C TYR A 282 6.72 7.51 -3.33
N PHE A 283 6.24 7.52 -4.56
CA PHE A 283 7.05 7.54 -5.78
C PHE A 283 6.85 8.85 -6.52
N GLY A 284 7.91 9.38 -7.10
CA GLY A 284 7.85 10.62 -7.86
C GLY A 284 8.63 10.59 -9.16
N ASN A 285 8.24 11.47 -10.09
CA ASN A 285 8.97 11.72 -11.33
C ASN A 285 9.63 13.11 -11.30
N THR A 286 10.35 13.39 -10.18
CA THR A 286 11.09 14.64 -10.02
C THR A 286 12.46 14.56 -10.71
N PRO A 287 13.09 15.71 -11.00
CA PRO A 287 14.46 15.76 -11.49
C PRO A 287 15.45 14.99 -10.60
N GLU A 288 15.24 15.01 -9.28
CA GLU A 288 16.10 14.37 -8.28
C GLU A 288 15.91 12.85 -8.26
N GLU A 289 14.67 12.36 -8.39
CA GLU A 289 14.34 10.93 -8.29
C GLU A 289 14.61 10.19 -9.60
N THR A 290 14.15 10.73 -10.72
CA THR A 290 14.20 10.07 -12.03
C THR A 290 14.93 10.85 -13.11
N GLY A 291 15.21 12.13 -12.90
CA GLY A 291 15.66 13.05 -13.95
C GLY A 291 14.53 13.45 -14.91
N GLY A 292 13.27 13.20 -14.56
CA GLY A 292 12.13 13.37 -15.45
C GLY A 292 12.03 12.29 -16.54
N ASP A 293 12.79 11.19 -16.41
CA ASP A 293 12.80 10.08 -17.36
C ASP A 293 11.63 9.13 -17.11
N SER A 294 10.65 9.16 -18.01
CA SER A 294 9.47 8.30 -17.99
C SER A 294 9.82 6.80 -18.00
N SER A 295 10.90 6.40 -18.72
CA SER A 295 11.32 4.99 -18.77
C SER A 295 11.83 4.50 -17.43
N LYS A 296 12.52 5.36 -16.67
CA LYS A 296 12.94 5.10 -15.31
C LYS A 296 11.75 5.13 -14.35
N PHE A 297 10.85 6.10 -14.51
CA PHE A 297 9.69 6.26 -13.63
C PHE A 297 8.79 5.01 -13.63
N VAL A 298 8.41 4.51 -14.80
CA VAL A 298 7.56 3.30 -14.90
C VAL A 298 8.26 2.01 -14.44
N ALA A 299 9.57 2.05 -14.16
CA ALA A 299 10.34 0.94 -13.61
C ALA A 299 10.48 1.00 -12.08
N LEU A 300 10.06 2.08 -11.42
CA LEU A 300 10.28 2.28 -9.98
C LEU A 300 9.59 1.23 -9.11
N ASN A 301 8.59 0.50 -9.61
CA ASN A 301 8.00 -0.61 -8.87
C ASN A 301 9.03 -1.68 -8.49
N LEU A 302 10.10 -1.89 -9.28
CA LEU A 302 11.19 -2.81 -8.94
C LEU A 302 11.96 -2.38 -7.68
N THR A 303 11.92 -1.09 -7.36
CA THR A 303 12.49 -0.59 -6.11
C THR A 303 11.58 -0.82 -4.91
N MET A 304 10.25 -1.00 -5.13
CA MET A 304 9.31 -1.47 -4.13
C MET A 304 9.55 -2.96 -3.80
N ASP A 305 9.74 -3.79 -4.83
CA ASP A 305 10.11 -5.19 -4.63
C ASP A 305 11.35 -5.30 -3.72
N ARG A 306 12.39 -4.52 -4.04
CA ARG A 306 13.62 -4.50 -3.26
C ARG A 306 13.41 -4.04 -1.81
N GLN A 307 12.63 -2.98 -1.57
CA GLN A 307 12.32 -2.50 -0.21
C GLN A 307 11.60 -3.59 0.60
N ILE A 308 10.63 -4.29 0.01
CA ILE A 308 9.93 -5.40 0.66
C ILE A 308 10.93 -6.50 1.05
N GLU A 309 11.80 -6.91 0.14
CA GLU A 309 12.82 -7.95 0.39
C GLU A 309 13.81 -7.55 1.48
N GLU A 310 14.30 -6.31 1.47
CA GLU A 310 15.22 -5.76 2.48
C GLU A 310 14.57 -5.73 3.87
N THR A 311 13.34 -5.24 3.98
CA THR A 311 12.60 -5.20 5.26
C THR A 311 12.28 -6.61 5.78
N LEU A 312 11.92 -7.55 4.90
CA LEU A 312 11.71 -8.95 5.28
C LEU A 312 12.98 -9.60 5.81
N ALA A 313 14.14 -9.30 5.21
CA ALA A 313 15.42 -9.82 5.71
C ALA A 313 15.71 -9.35 7.14
N VAL A 314 15.36 -8.12 7.49
CA VAL A 314 15.46 -7.63 8.88
C VAL A 314 14.49 -8.38 9.80
N CYS A 315 13.24 -8.57 9.40
CA CYS A 315 12.25 -9.33 10.17
C CYS A 315 12.74 -10.76 10.45
N ASP A 316 13.27 -11.43 9.44
CA ASP A 316 13.75 -12.82 9.53
C ASP A 316 15.04 -12.92 10.35
N MET A 317 15.92 -11.90 10.28
CA MET A 317 17.11 -11.81 11.13
C MET A 317 16.73 -11.70 12.62
N VAL A 318 15.80 -10.79 12.97
CA VAL A 318 15.34 -10.63 14.36
C VAL A 318 14.60 -11.87 14.84
N GLN A 319 13.78 -12.49 13.97
CA GLN A 319 13.15 -13.80 14.26
C GLN A 319 14.19 -14.85 14.69
N GLY A 320 15.26 -14.96 13.90
CA GLY A 320 16.35 -15.91 14.16
C GLY A 320 17.08 -15.62 15.46
N HIS A 321 17.42 -14.35 15.75
CA HIS A 321 18.06 -13.95 17.00
C HIS A 321 17.21 -14.27 18.22
N GLN A 322 15.91 -14.02 18.14
CA GLN A 322 14.96 -14.30 19.23
C GLN A 322 14.52 -15.78 19.28
N ARG A 323 14.93 -16.60 18.31
CA ARG A 323 14.48 -18.00 18.15
C ARG A 323 12.96 -18.13 18.19
N SER A 324 12.26 -17.16 17.61
CA SER A 324 10.81 -17.12 17.59
C SER A 324 10.25 -18.06 16.52
N PRO A 325 9.24 -18.90 16.84
CA PRO A 325 8.52 -19.68 15.84
C PRO A 325 7.55 -18.81 15.01
N LYS A 326 7.26 -17.59 15.47
CA LYS A 326 6.35 -16.66 14.83
C LYS A 326 7.06 -15.95 13.69
N GLN A 327 6.43 -15.90 12.52
CA GLN A 327 6.87 -15.11 11.39
C GLN A 327 6.01 -13.86 11.27
N LEU A 328 6.63 -12.67 11.18
CA LEU A 328 5.92 -11.43 10.93
C LEU A 328 5.61 -11.30 9.44
N TRP A 329 4.51 -10.62 9.15
CA TRP A 329 4.14 -10.17 7.82
C TRP A 329 4.32 -8.65 7.70
N LEU A 330 4.27 -8.12 6.48
CA LEU A 330 4.38 -6.69 6.23
C LEU A 330 3.00 -6.07 5.96
N SER A 331 2.81 -4.87 6.50
CA SER A 331 1.73 -3.96 6.17
C SER A 331 2.32 -2.80 5.36
N PHE A 332 2.06 -2.80 4.06
CA PHE A 332 2.41 -1.66 3.21
C PHE A 332 1.28 -0.63 3.26
N ASP A 333 1.02 -0.07 4.45
CA ASP A 333 -0.20 0.66 4.77
C ASP A 333 -0.21 2.13 4.35
N GLU A 334 0.85 2.59 3.65
CA GLU A 334 0.85 3.79 2.81
C GLU A 334 1.71 3.58 1.57
N TRP A 335 1.09 3.70 0.39
CA TRP A 335 1.81 3.70 -0.87
C TRP A 335 1.04 4.45 -1.93
N ASN A 336 1.71 5.25 -2.77
CA ASN A 336 1.15 5.86 -3.98
C ASN A 336 2.24 6.57 -4.78
N VAL A 337 1.85 7.20 -5.87
CA VAL A 337 2.58 8.27 -6.53
C VAL A 337 2.22 9.59 -5.84
N TRP A 338 3.24 10.38 -5.48
CA TRP A 338 3.05 11.71 -4.89
C TRP A 338 4.31 12.55 -5.07
N TYR A 339 4.28 13.61 -5.87
CA TYR A 339 5.45 14.47 -6.10
C TYR A 339 5.16 15.90 -6.58
N ARG A 340 3.96 16.18 -7.11
CA ARG A 340 3.63 17.52 -7.63
C ARG A 340 3.21 18.48 -6.51
N GLU A 341 2.44 17.97 -5.57
CA GLU A 341 1.87 18.73 -4.44
C GLU A 341 2.70 18.56 -3.15
N ARG A 342 4.06 18.61 -3.28
CA ARG A 342 4.98 18.49 -2.12
C ARG A 342 5.54 19.80 -1.62
N THR A 343 5.14 20.95 -2.16
CA THR A 343 5.67 22.26 -1.75
C THR A 343 5.09 22.70 -0.40
N GLY A 344 5.90 23.40 0.42
CA GLY A 344 5.53 23.75 1.80
C GLY A 344 4.21 24.50 1.93
N ASP A 345 3.91 25.44 1.04
CA ASP A 345 2.65 26.19 1.05
C ASP A 345 1.42 25.32 0.69
N ALA A 346 1.63 24.27 -0.10
CA ALA A 346 0.57 23.34 -0.51
C ALA A 346 0.14 22.39 0.64
N VAL A 347 0.97 22.22 1.66
CA VAL A 347 0.67 21.39 2.84
C VAL A 347 0.26 22.20 4.06
N ASP A 348 0.28 23.53 4.01
CA ASP A 348 -0.18 24.39 5.10
C ASP A 348 -1.69 24.67 4.97
N GLY A 349 -2.47 24.07 5.85
CA GLY A 349 -3.92 24.25 5.93
C GLY A 349 -4.39 25.63 6.37
N HIS A 350 -3.49 26.56 6.71
CA HIS A 350 -3.77 27.94 7.13
C HIS A 350 -4.90 28.04 8.18
N ARG A 351 -5.01 27.04 9.06
CA ARG A 351 -6.05 26.94 10.10
C ARG A 351 -7.48 26.98 9.54
N LYS A 352 -7.69 26.38 8.38
CA LYS A 352 -9.02 26.19 7.78
C LYS A 352 -9.50 24.77 8.04
N GLN A 353 -10.81 24.59 8.04
CA GLN A 353 -11.39 23.26 7.95
C GLN A 353 -11.41 22.80 6.50
N ALA A 354 -11.07 21.53 6.25
CA ALA A 354 -11.10 20.90 4.93
C ALA A 354 -10.46 21.76 3.81
N PRO A 355 -9.22 22.26 3.96
CA PRO A 355 -8.59 23.01 2.89
C PRO A 355 -8.24 22.09 1.71
N HIS A 356 -8.08 22.66 0.51
CA HIS A 356 -7.55 21.93 -0.63
C HIS A 356 -6.05 21.65 -0.43
N LEU A 357 -5.72 20.47 0.07
CA LEU A 357 -4.34 20.02 0.29
C LEU A 357 -4.08 18.73 -0.44
N LEU A 358 -2.90 18.62 -1.05
CA LEU A 358 -2.40 17.39 -1.69
C LEU A 358 -3.40 16.80 -2.71
N GLU A 359 -4.13 17.65 -3.42
CA GLU A 359 -5.06 17.23 -4.48
C GLU A 359 -4.28 16.95 -5.78
N GLU A 360 -3.41 15.95 -5.72
CA GLU A 360 -2.55 15.52 -6.83
C GLU A 360 -3.39 15.16 -8.05
N VAL A 361 -2.97 15.62 -9.23
CA VAL A 361 -3.58 15.26 -10.50
C VAL A 361 -2.76 14.20 -11.20
N TYR A 362 -3.35 13.03 -11.41
CA TYR A 362 -2.68 11.87 -11.97
C TYR A 362 -2.85 11.75 -13.47
N ASP A 363 -1.74 11.58 -14.17
CA ASP A 363 -1.70 11.32 -15.61
C ASP A 363 -1.63 9.82 -15.95
N LEU A 364 -1.54 9.48 -17.23
CA LEU A 364 -1.44 8.08 -17.67
C LEU A 364 -0.14 7.43 -17.18
N GLU A 365 0.96 8.17 -17.12
CA GLU A 365 2.26 7.65 -16.67
C GLU A 365 2.19 7.19 -15.21
N ASP A 366 1.53 7.97 -14.34
CA ASP A 366 1.29 7.60 -12.94
C ASP A 366 0.48 6.31 -12.84
N ALA A 367 -0.54 6.16 -13.69
CA ALA A 367 -1.35 4.95 -13.72
C ALA A 367 -0.56 3.71 -14.14
N LEU A 368 0.40 3.84 -15.05
CA LEU A 368 1.28 2.73 -15.43
C LEU A 368 2.17 2.29 -14.26
N LEU A 369 2.74 3.25 -13.54
CA LEU A 369 3.51 2.94 -12.34
C LEU A 369 2.63 2.28 -11.27
N VAL A 370 1.43 2.81 -10.99
CA VAL A 370 0.50 2.20 -10.02
C VAL A 370 0.16 0.76 -10.42
N GLY A 371 -0.01 0.47 -11.72
CA GLY A 371 -0.14 -0.90 -12.21
C GLY A 371 1.06 -1.79 -11.87
N GLY A 372 2.27 -1.26 -12.03
CA GLY A 372 3.50 -1.95 -11.61
C GLY A 372 3.57 -2.17 -10.10
N LEU A 373 3.13 -1.19 -9.29
CA LEU A 373 3.09 -1.32 -7.83
C LEU A 373 2.08 -2.39 -7.39
N VAL A 374 0.92 -2.48 -8.05
CA VAL A 374 -0.04 -3.58 -7.85
C VAL A 374 0.60 -4.93 -8.17
N ASN A 375 1.39 -5.03 -9.26
CA ASN A 375 2.11 -6.26 -9.59
C ASN A 375 3.14 -6.62 -8.51
N SER A 376 3.88 -5.64 -7.97
CA SER A 376 4.85 -5.85 -6.89
C SER A 376 4.17 -6.37 -5.62
N LEU A 377 3.05 -5.77 -5.21
CA LEU A 377 2.28 -6.24 -4.05
C LEU A 377 1.78 -7.68 -4.23
N LEU A 378 1.24 -8.02 -5.41
CA LEU A 378 0.83 -9.38 -5.72
C LEU A 378 1.99 -10.37 -5.68
N ARG A 379 3.16 -10.00 -6.20
CA ARG A 379 4.37 -10.84 -6.23
C ARG A 379 4.83 -11.23 -4.83
N HIS A 380 4.60 -10.37 -3.84
CA HIS A 380 4.98 -10.56 -2.45
C HIS A 380 3.80 -10.94 -1.53
N ALA A 381 2.70 -11.49 -2.09
CA ALA A 381 1.50 -11.86 -1.32
C ALA A 381 1.74 -12.95 -0.25
N ASP A 382 2.87 -13.65 -0.29
CA ASP A 382 3.30 -14.58 0.75
C ASP A 382 3.60 -13.87 2.07
N ARG A 383 4.18 -12.67 2.03
CA ARG A 383 4.64 -11.95 3.23
C ARG A 383 3.98 -10.57 3.38
N VAL A 384 3.49 -9.92 2.34
CA VAL A 384 2.69 -8.69 2.42
C VAL A 384 1.22 -9.08 2.56
N LYS A 385 0.58 -8.73 3.69
CA LYS A 385 -0.81 -9.10 3.98
C LYS A 385 -1.78 -7.93 3.90
N ILE A 386 -1.30 -6.74 4.15
CA ILE A 386 -2.07 -5.50 4.05
C ILE A 386 -1.30 -4.55 3.15
N ALA A 387 -2.02 -3.84 2.26
CA ALA A 387 -1.46 -2.67 1.59
C ALA A 387 -2.58 -1.64 1.36
N CYS A 388 -2.32 -0.36 1.69
CA CYS A 388 -3.32 0.68 1.60
C CYS A 388 -2.88 1.75 0.61
N LEU A 389 -3.64 1.88 -0.49
CA LEU A 389 -3.46 3.03 -1.39
C LEU A 389 -3.78 4.32 -0.64
N ALA A 390 -2.85 5.22 -0.54
CA ALA A 390 -2.99 6.50 0.12
C ALA A 390 -3.27 7.60 -0.91
N GLN A 391 -4.46 8.25 -0.88
CA GLN A 391 -5.60 7.95 -0.07
C GLN A 391 -6.80 7.56 -0.96
N LEU A 392 -8.00 7.49 -0.40
CA LEU A 392 -9.17 7.03 -1.14
C LEU A 392 -9.87 8.15 -1.93
N VAL A 393 -9.99 9.34 -1.31
CA VAL A 393 -10.79 10.46 -1.84
C VAL A 393 -10.02 11.78 -1.69
N ASN A 394 -10.01 12.59 -2.72
CA ASN A 394 -9.46 13.95 -2.86
C ASN A 394 -7.95 14.07 -2.62
N VAL A 395 -7.43 13.59 -1.53
CA VAL A 395 -6.02 13.74 -1.14
C VAL A 395 -5.20 12.61 -1.77
N ILE A 396 -4.30 12.95 -2.70
CA ILE A 396 -3.48 11.97 -3.47
C ILE A 396 -4.29 10.73 -3.88
N ALA A 397 -5.50 10.93 -4.39
CA ALA A 397 -6.54 9.90 -4.41
C ALA A 397 -7.00 9.50 -5.83
N PRO A 398 -7.52 8.27 -6.01
CA PRO A 398 -8.14 7.83 -7.25
C PRO A 398 -9.52 8.45 -7.53
N ILE A 399 -10.18 9.01 -6.50
CA ILE A 399 -11.53 9.60 -6.59
C ILE A 399 -11.46 11.06 -6.19
N MET A 400 -11.91 11.96 -7.07
CA MET A 400 -11.98 13.40 -6.81
C MET A 400 -13.42 13.86 -6.75
N THR A 401 -13.76 14.70 -5.77
CA THR A 401 -15.11 15.22 -5.55
C THR A 401 -15.18 16.73 -5.69
N ASN A 402 -16.37 17.22 -6.03
CA ASN A 402 -16.77 18.61 -5.87
C ASN A 402 -18.24 18.68 -5.41
N GLU A 403 -18.83 19.86 -5.40
CA GLU A 403 -20.23 20.09 -5.01
C GLU A 403 -21.25 19.37 -5.92
N THR A 404 -20.89 19.03 -7.15
CA THR A 404 -21.80 18.48 -8.16
C THR A 404 -21.63 16.97 -8.42
N GLY A 405 -20.58 16.35 -7.89
CA GLY A 405 -20.31 14.93 -8.13
C GLY A 405 -18.86 14.54 -7.94
N LEU A 406 -18.44 13.50 -8.67
CA LEU A 406 -17.08 12.97 -8.63
C LEU A 406 -16.56 12.62 -10.04
N TYR A 407 -15.24 12.55 -10.17
CA TYR A 407 -14.60 11.88 -11.29
C TYR A 407 -13.50 10.93 -10.82
N LEU A 408 -13.11 9.99 -11.70
CA LEU A 408 -12.10 8.98 -11.43
C LEU A 408 -10.79 9.38 -12.08
N GLN A 409 -9.72 9.46 -11.30
CA GLN A 409 -8.38 9.71 -11.80
C GLN A 409 -7.80 8.48 -12.53
N THR A 410 -6.73 8.65 -13.25
CA THR A 410 -6.11 7.59 -14.06
C THR A 410 -5.65 6.40 -13.22
N ILE A 411 -5.13 6.63 -12.01
CA ILE A 411 -4.67 5.59 -11.07
C ILE A 411 -5.80 4.70 -10.53
N TYR A 412 -7.05 5.16 -10.64
CA TYR A 412 -8.22 4.37 -10.27
C TYR A 412 -8.27 3.03 -11.01
N TYR A 413 -7.94 3.01 -12.29
CA TYR A 413 -8.14 1.83 -13.14
C TYR A 413 -7.22 0.65 -12.79
N PRO A 414 -5.89 0.80 -12.70
CA PRO A 414 -5.02 -0.32 -12.28
C PRO A 414 -5.35 -0.81 -10.87
N TYR A 415 -5.66 0.08 -9.93
CA TYR A 415 -6.11 -0.30 -8.59
C TYR A 415 -7.43 -1.08 -8.63
N SER A 416 -8.42 -0.62 -9.39
CA SER A 416 -9.70 -1.30 -9.54
C SER A 416 -9.56 -2.68 -10.17
N TRP A 417 -8.62 -2.88 -11.08
CA TRP A 417 -8.36 -4.18 -11.69
C TRP A 417 -7.75 -5.18 -10.71
N GLY A 418 -6.86 -4.74 -9.82
CA GLY A 418 -6.40 -5.56 -8.71
C GLY A 418 -7.57 -6.05 -7.86
N LEU A 419 -8.45 -5.14 -7.45
CA LEU A 419 -9.66 -5.46 -6.67
C LEU A 419 -10.62 -6.39 -7.39
N GLN A 420 -10.84 -6.20 -8.68
CA GLN A 420 -11.83 -6.94 -9.47
C GLN A 420 -11.32 -8.33 -9.91
N TYR A 421 -10.09 -8.40 -10.41
CA TYR A 421 -9.59 -9.58 -11.13
C TYR A 421 -8.58 -10.42 -10.35
N ALA A 422 -7.86 -9.87 -9.36
CA ALA A 422 -6.96 -10.67 -8.53
C ALA A 422 -7.76 -11.44 -7.48
N LYS A 423 -7.80 -12.78 -7.63
CA LYS A 423 -8.57 -13.67 -6.75
C LYS A 423 -7.83 -14.99 -6.53
N GLY A 424 -8.12 -15.64 -5.40
CA GLY A 424 -7.64 -16.98 -5.07
C GLY A 424 -6.18 -17.00 -4.67
N SER A 425 -5.29 -17.57 -5.50
CA SER A 425 -3.85 -17.65 -5.22
C SER A 425 -3.04 -16.92 -6.26
N VAL A 426 -1.94 -16.31 -5.84
CA VAL A 426 -0.96 -15.70 -6.74
C VAL A 426 -0.08 -16.80 -7.33
N LEU A 427 0.09 -16.76 -8.66
CA LEU A 427 0.84 -17.76 -9.42
C LEU A 427 2.32 -17.36 -9.52
N ASN A 428 3.19 -18.36 -9.50
CA ASN A 428 4.61 -18.18 -9.80
C ASN A 428 4.82 -18.15 -11.32
N VAL A 429 4.74 -16.96 -11.91
CA VAL A 429 4.86 -16.72 -13.35
C VAL A 429 6.32 -16.45 -13.70
N MET A 430 6.86 -17.18 -14.71
CA MET A 430 8.17 -16.88 -15.26
C MET A 430 8.02 -16.11 -16.57
N THR A 431 8.71 -14.98 -16.69
CA THR A 431 8.67 -14.10 -17.87
C THR A 431 10.05 -13.95 -18.49
N GLN A 432 10.14 -14.15 -19.80
CA GLN A 432 11.30 -13.81 -20.63
C GLN A 432 10.92 -12.62 -21.50
N SER A 433 11.61 -11.50 -21.31
CA SER A 433 11.34 -10.24 -22.01
C SER A 433 12.64 -9.60 -22.49
N PRO A 434 12.64 -8.89 -23.61
CA PRO A 434 13.69 -7.94 -23.92
C PRO A 434 13.85 -6.92 -22.78
N THR A 435 15.03 -6.33 -22.68
CA THR A 435 15.39 -5.41 -21.60
C THR A 435 15.93 -4.10 -22.16
N TYR A 436 15.88 -3.06 -21.35
CA TYR A 436 16.52 -1.76 -21.59
C TYR A 436 17.33 -1.34 -20.38
N ASP A 437 18.31 -0.45 -20.59
CA ASP A 437 19.17 0.02 -19.51
C ASP A 437 18.55 1.25 -18.85
N VAL A 438 18.49 1.24 -17.51
CA VAL A 438 18.00 2.33 -16.68
C VAL A 438 19.10 2.80 -15.74
N ALA A 439 19.39 4.08 -15.75
CA ALA A 439 20.42 4.66 -14.89
C ALA A 439 20.13 4.40 -13.41
N GLY A 440 21.09 3.78 -12.72
CA GLY A 440 20.96 3.41 -11.28
C GLY A 440 20.18 2.13 -11.02
N MET A 441 19.51 1.53 -12.01
CA MET A 441 18.76 0.27 -11.86
C MET A 441 19.34 -0.88 -12.70
N GLY A 442 20.20 -0.59 -13.70
CA GLY A 442 20.74 -1.59 -14.62
C GLY A 442 19.73 -2.02 -15.68
N ARG A 443 19.78 -3.30 -16.05
CA ARG A 443 18.91 -3.87 -17.10
C ARG A 443 17.52 -4.16 -16.55
N VAL A 444 16.53 -3.48 -17.10
CA VAL A 444 15.11 -3.59 -16.73
C VAL A 444 14.33 -4.30 -17.83
N PRO A 445 13.50 -5.30 -17.52
CA PRO A 445 12.65 -5.94 -18.53
C PRO A 445 11.52 -5.01 -18.97
N TYR A 446 11.19 -5.04 -20.25
CA TYR A 446 10.04 -4.29 -20.77
C TYR A 446 8.72 -4.80 -20.22
N LEU A 447 8.59 -6.12 -20.01
CA LEU A 447 7.36 -6.68 -19.42
C LEU A 447 7.51 -6.96 -17.93
N ASP A 448 6.49 -6.56 -17.17
CA ASP A 448 6.26 -6.97 -15.79
C ASP A 448 4.92 -7.70 -15.73
N VAL A 449 4.94 -8.96 -15.28
CA VAL A 449 3.77 -9.83 -15.35
C VAL A 449 3.55 -10.53 -14.02
N VAL A 450 2.30 -10.52 -13.57
CA VAL A 450 1.84 -11.30 -12.41
C VAL A 450 0.53 -12.00 -12.78
N GLY A 451 0.32 -13.18 -12.22
CA GLY A 451 -0.88 -13.96 -12.44
C GLY A 451 -1.57 -14.36 -11.13
N THR A 452 -2.87 -14.52 -11.18
CA THR A 452 -3.64 -15.10 -10.09
C THR A 452 -4.62 -16.17 -10.61
N GLN A 453 -4.95 -17.13 -9.76
CA GLN A 453 -5.95 -18.14 -10.07
C GLN A 453 -6.99 -18.23 -8.97
N ALA A 454 -8.24 -18.04 -9.33
CA ALA A 454 -9.39 -18.20 -8.45
C ALA A 454 -9.71 -19.68 -8.19
N GLU A 455 -10.49 -19.97 -7.16
CA GLU A 455 -10.90 -21.34 -6.79
C GLU A 455 -11.69 -22.06 -7.89
N ASP A 456 -12.43 -21.32 -8.70
CA ASP A 456 -13.18 -21.83 -9.84
C ASP A 456 -12.29 -22.14 -11.07
N GLY A 457 -10.97 -21.96 -10.94
CA GLY A 457 -10.00 -22.17 -12.00
C GLY A 457 -9.82 -20.98 -12.96
N THR A 458 -10.54 -19.87 -12.76
CA THR A 458 -10.36 -18.64 -13.53
C THR A 458 -8.95 -18.08 -13.32
N VAL A 459 -8.23 -17.80 -14.40
CA VAL A 459 -6.88 -17.22 -14.36
C VAL A 459 -6.91 -15.79 -14.84
N SER A 460 -6.25 -14.89 -14.09
CA SER A 460 -6.07 -13.49 -14.47
C SER A 460 -4.58 -13.17 -14.58
N LEU A 461 -4.17 -12.48 -15.66
CA LEU A 461 -2.82 -11.94 -15.82
C LEU A 461 -2.89 -10.42 -15.85
N PHE A 462 -1.94 -9.79 -15.15
CA PHE A 462 -1.70 -8.36 -15.12
C PHE A 462 -0.36 -8.11 -15.79
N ILE A 463 -0.34 -7.29 -16.83
CA ILE A 463 0.81 -7.08 -17.70
C ILE A 463 1.09 -5.59 -17.84
N LEU A 464 2.24 -5.14 -17.32
CA LEU A 464 2.78 -3.81 -17.61
C LEU A 464 3.78 -3.92 -18.78
N ASN A 465 3.54 -3.18 -19.84
CA ASN A 465 4.52 -2.94 -20.91
C ASN A 465 5.19 -1.58 -20.69
N ARG A 466 6.45 -1.60 -20.26
CA ARG A 466 7.29 -0.42 -20.02
C ARG A 466 7.89 0.17 -21.29
N ASP A 467 7.81 -0.54 -22.44
CA ASP A 467 8.27 0.04 -23.71
C ASP A 467 7.35 1.18 -24.11
N LEU A 468 7.88 2.40 -24.07
CA LEU A 468 7.10 3.61 -24.34
C LEU A 468 6.81 3.82 -25.83
N SER A 469 7.42 3.02 -26.69
CA SER A 469 7.38 3.21 -28.15
C SER A 469 6.85 2.00 -28.92
N LYS A 470 7.06 0.77 -28.43
CA LYS A 470 6.78 -0.45 -29.17
C LYS A 470 5.79 -1.35 -28.44
N ALA A 471 4.87 -1.93 -29.20
CA ALA A 471 4.06 -3.04 -28.75
C ALA A 471 4.95 -4.26 -28.47
N GLN A 472 4.54 -5.09 -27.52
CA GLN A 472 5.21 -6.34 -27.19
C GLN A 472 4.35 -7.53 -27.63
N SER A 473 4.90 -8.35 -28.53
CA SER A 473 4.32 -9.64 -28.89
C SER A 473 4.65 -10.66 -27.79
N ILE A 474 3.65 -11.36 -27.29
CA ILE A 474 3.75 -12.27 -26.15
C ILE A 474 3.25 -13.66 -26.56
N GLU A 475 4.04 -14.69 -26.24
CA GLU A 475 3.62 -16.08 -26.25
C GLU A 475 3.53 -16.61 -24.81
N ILE A 476 2.33 -16.97 -24.36
CA ILE A 476 2.12 -17.64 -23.07
C ILE A 476 2.15 -19.15 -23.31
N ASN A 477 3.05 -19.82 -22.62
CA ASN A 477 3.17 -21.28 -22.61
C ASN A 477 2.48 -21.80 -21.35
N TRP A 478 1.38 -22.52 -21.52
CA TRP A 478 0.61 -23.10 -20.43
C TRP A 478 1.13 -24.49 -20.10
N GLU A 479 1.60 -24.68 -18.88
CA GLU A 479 1.99 -25.97 -18.36
C GLU A 479 0.79 -26.64 -17.66
N GLY A 480 0.42 -27.83 -18.11
CA GLY A 480 -0.74 -28.55 -17.62
C GLY A 480 -2.04 -28.17 -18.34
N LYS A 481 -3.06 -27.71 -17.62
CA LYS A 481 -4.36 -27.36 -18.21
C LYS A 481 -4.27 -26.00 -18.92
N THR A 482 -4.58 -26.00 -20.20
CA THR A 482 -4.78 -24.74 -20.94
C THR A 482 -6.12 -24.11 -20.50
N PRO A 483 -6.17 -22.79 -20.21
CA PRO A 483 -7.40 -22.15 -19.80
C PRO A 483 -8.43 -22.13 -20.93
N GLY A 484 -9.69 -21.95 -20.54
CA GLY A 484 -10.82 -21.88 -21.45
C GLY A 484 -10.91 -20.56 -22.22
N ARG A 485 -12.12 -20.07 -22.43
CA ARG A 485 -12.35 -18.82 -23.18
C ARG A 485 -11.87 -17.58 -22.43
N VAL A 486 -11.49 -16.54 -23.17
CA VAL A 486 -11.24 -15.21 -22.63
C VAL A 486 -12.55 -14.60 -22.11
N LEU A 487 -12.59 -14.25 -20.83
CA LEU A 487 -13.72 -13.60 -20.14
C LEU A 487 -13.60 -12.09 -20.19
N ALA A 488 -12.39 -11.55 -20.01
CA ALA A 488 -12.08 -10.13 -20.08
C ALA A 488 -10.69 -9.92 -20.71
N ALA A 489 -10.55 -8.86 -21.50
CA ALA A 489 -9.27 -8.39 -22.01
C ALA A 489 -9.35 -6.87 -22.10
N GLN A 490 -8.65 -6.18 -21.20
CA GLN A 490 -8.69 -4.72 -21.09
C GLN A 490 -7.28 -4.16 -21.07
N VAL A 491 -7.13 -2.93 -21.55
CA VAL A 491 -5.86 -2.21 -21.57
C VAL A 491 -6.08 -0.73 -21.22
N LEU A 492 -5.17 -0.19 -20.42
CA LEU A 492 -5.01 1.24 -20.18
C LEU A 492 -3.77 1.69 -20.94
N THR A 493 -3.94 2.55 -21.92
CA THR A 493 -2.87 3.06 -22.81
C THR A 493 -3.32 4.39 -23.44
N GLY A 494 -2.39 5.10 -24.04
CA GLY A 494 -2.64 6.35 -24.76
C GLY A 494 -1.39 6.86 -25.45
N ASN A 495 -1.55 7.82 -26.38
CA ASN A 495 -0.43 8.43 -27.08
C ASN A 495 0.26 9.53 -26.26
N ASP A 496 -0.43 10.09 -25.30
CA ASP A 496 0.04 11.16 -24.42
C ASP A 496 0.13 10.63 -22.98
N LEU A 497 1.36 10.44 -22.49
CA LEU A 497 1.62 9.99 -21.10
C LEU A 497 1.14 11.00 -20.06
N LYS A 498 1.02 12.29 -20.45
CA LYS A 498 0.57 13.37 -19.56
C LYS A 498 -0.94 13.63 -19.63
N ALA A 499 -1.68 12.75 -20.30
CA ALA A 499 -3.14 12.84 -20.34
C ALA A 499 -3.75 12.56 -18.96
N VAL A 500 -4.64 13.47 -18.52
CA VAL A 500 -5.33 13.43 -17.23
C VAL A 500 -6.84 13.39 -17.39
N ASN A 501 -7.54 12.82 -16.43
CA ASN A 501 -8.97 12.99 -16.24
C ASN A 501 -9.25 14.24 -15.38
N SER A 502 -10.40 14.87 -15.55
CA SER A 502 -10.83 16.04 -14.79
C SER A 502 -12.36 16.14 -14.78
N PHE A 503 -12.95 17.04 -14.01
CA PHE A 503 -14.40 17.31 -14.06
C PHE A 503 -14.87 17.72 -15.47
N ALA A 504 -14.06 18.48 -16.22
CA ALA A 504 -14.37 18.88 -17.59
C ALA A 504 -14.20 17.74 -18.62
N ALA A 505 -13.31 16.78 -18.34
CA ALA A 505 -13.02 15.66 -19.24
C ALA A 505 -12.82 14.36 -18.44
N PRO A 506 -13.89 13.82 -17.80
CA PRO A 506 -13.75 12.73 -16.81
C PRO A 506 -13.42 11.37 -17.44
N ARG A 507 -13.36 11.26 -18.75
CA ARG A 507 -13.14 10.01 -19.49
C ARG A 507 -12.08 10.13 -20.58
N LYS A 508 -11.12 11.05 -20.45
CA LYS A 508 -10.03 11.23 -21.41
C LYS A 508 -9.07 10.02 -21.41
N VAL A 509 -8.80 9.47 -20.22
CA VAL A 509 -8.03 8.25 -20.04
C VAL A 509 -8.93 7.22 -19.36
N VAL A 510 -9.30 6.17 -20.08
CA VAL A 510 -10.19 5.11 -19.60
C VAL A 510 -9.74 3.76 -20.17
N PRO A 511 -10.10 2.64 -19.53
CA PRO A 511 -9.88 1.31 -20.09
C PRO A 511 -10.47 1.15 -21.49
N GLN A 512 -9.72 0.46 -22.34
CA GLN A 512 -10.09 0.10 -23.70
C GLN A 512 -10.13 -1.43 -23.81
N GLU A 513 -10.85 -1.97 -24.79
CA GLU A 513 -10.78 -3.38 -25.10
C GLU A 513 -9.42 -3.73 -25.72
N LEU A 514 -8.77 -4.74 -25.17
CA LEU A 514 -7.59 -5.35 -25.77
C LEU A 514 -8.06 -6.43 -26.76
N SER A 515 -7.37 -6.55 -27.91
CA SER A 515 -7.62 -7.63 -28.87
C SER A 515 -7.55 -8.99 -28.17
N LYS A 516 -8.61 -9.79 -28.32
CA LYS A 516 -8.69 -11.07 -27.61
C LYS A 516 -7.54 -11.99 -28.00
N PRO A 517 -6.83 -12.55 -27.01
CA PRO A 517 -5.77 -13.51 -27.27
C PRO A 517 -6.28 -14.74 -28.02
N SER A 518 -5.45 -15.32 -28.87
CA SER A 518 -5.72 -16.59 -29.55
C SER A 518 -4.98 -17.72 -28.85
N THR A 519 -5.72 -18.80 -28.49
CA THR A 519 -5.13 -19.96 -27.80
C THR A 519 -5.22 -21.19 -28.71
N SER A 520 -4.11 -21.90 -28.90
CA SER A 520 -3.99 -23.12 -29.68
C SER A 520 -2.82 -23.96 -29.16
N ALA A 521 -3.04 -25.27 -29.06
CA ALA A 521 -2.01 -26.26 -28.69
C ALA A 521 -1.22 -25.90 -27.41
N GLY A 522 -1.92 -25.46 -26.34
CA GLY A 522 -1.28 -25.10 -25.07
C GLY A 522 -0.53 -23.76 -25.08
N LYS A 523 -0.67 -22.97 -26.14
CA LYS A 523 -0.06 -21.65 -26.27
C LYS A 523 -1.10 -20.58 -26.51
N THR A 524 -0.90 -19.42 -25.90
CA THR A 524 -1.70 -18.23 -26.16
C THR A 524 -0.79 -17.14 -26.75
N LYS A 525 -1.22 -16.54 -27.86
CA LYS A 525 -0.55 -15.40 -28.46
C LYS A 525 -1.38 -14.15 -28.28
N LEU A 526 -0.72 -13.07 -27.90
CA LEU A 526 -1.32 -11.74 -27.77
C LEU A 526 -0.29 -10.65 -28.04
N GLU A 527 -0.78 -9.46 -28.24
CA GLU A 527 0.04 -8.25 -28.33
C GLU A 527 -0.48 -7.22 -27.34
N VAL A 528 0.44 -6.61 -26.59
CA VAL A 528 0.12 -5.49 -25.69
C VAL A 528 0.72 -4.20 -26.25
N PRO A 529 -0.05 -3.11 -26.34
CA PRO A 529 0.43 -1.86 -26.93
C PRO A 529 1.59 -1.25 -26.10
N PRO A 530 2.33 -0.30 -26.65
CA PRO A 530 3.36 0.43 -25.90
C PRO A 530 2.76 1.20 -24.74
N ARG A 531 3.57 1.51 -23.70
CA ARG A 531 3.14 2.29 -22.53
C ARG A 531 1.75 1.90 -22.04
N SER A 532 1.60 0.62 -21.66
CA SER A 532 0.29 0.07 -21.31
C SER A 532 0.31 -0.77 -20.04
N TYR A 533 -0.82 -0.76 -19.35
CA TYR A 533 -1.14 -1.75 -18.33
C TYR A 533 -2.38 -2.52 -18.77
N SER A 534 -2.31 -3.84 -18.74
CA SER A 534 -3.36 -4.72 -19.27
C SER A 534 -3.79 -5.75 -18.26
N VAL A 535 -5.06 -6.12 -18.28
CA VAL A 535 -5.58 -7.29 -17.56
C VAL A 535 -6.30 -8.22 -18.55
N ILE A 536 -5.95 -9.50 -18.48
CA ILE A 536 -6.62 -10.54 -19.27
C ILE A 536 -7.07 -11.63 -18.31
N GLN A 537 -8.32 -12.05 -18.47
CA GLN A 537 -8.93 -13.11 -17.65
C GLN A 537 -9.45 -14.22 -18.55
N TRP A 538 -9.14 -15.45 -18.18
CA TRP A 538 -9.63 -16.68 -18.83
C TRP A 538 -10.48 -17.47 -17.84
N GLY A 539 -11.56 -18.07 -18.35
CA GLY A 539 -12.30 -19.09 -17.63
C GLY A 539 -11.53 -20.40 -17.48
N ALA A 540 -12.00 -21.26 -16.61
CA ALA A 540 -11.41 -22.57 -16.33
C ALA A 540 -11.48 -23.55 -17.53
#